data_aac56a4f9e962001d7ffa48b27132d58
#
_entry.id   aac56a4f9e962001d7ffa48b27132d58
#
_cell.length_a   1.000
_cell.length_b   1.000
_cell.length_c   1.000
_cell.angle_alpha   90.00
_cell.angle_beta   90.00
_cell.angle_gamma   90.00
#
_symmetry.space_group_name_H-M   'P 1'
#
loop_
_entity.id
_entity.type
_entity.pdbx_description
1 polymer ?
#
loop_
_entity_poly.entity_id
_entity_poly.type
_entity_poly.pdbx_seq_one_letter_code
_entity_poly.pdbx_strand_id
1 'polypeptide(L)'
;MRALIIALACAVLAACGDNAPAKGAEATARAPGNHEVLLGSTQNMPDWLLILRTNEGGTIHFNQRTITRENGMGDIWLQVHYGHQQLWQTSSGNRDTTIRYEVERLHYRFNCSSEQFVVVERQILGANEQIAARNEPRQIWRDTPDEGAARRILTIACHGT
;
A
#
# COMPACT_ATOMS: atom_id res chain seq x y z
N MET A 1 12.48 -57.59 12.51
CA MET A 1 13.27 -57.82 13.76
C MET A 1 13.47 -56.44 14.41
N ARG A 2 13.01 -56.41 15.68
CA ARG A 2 13.31 -55.45 16.75
C ARG A 2 12.79 -54.02 16.63
N ALA A 3 11.72 -53.91 17.22
CA ALA A 3 11.09 -52.98 18.15
C ALA A 3 12.10 -52.28 19.10
N LEU A 4 11.92 -50.97 19.27
CA LEU A 4 12.26 -50.31 20.53
C LEU A 4 11.24 -49.19 20.79
N ILE A 5 10.40 -49.48 21.77
CA ILE A 5 9.48 -48.59 22.46
C ILE A 5 10.31 -47.87 23.53
N ILE A 6 10.27 -46.54 23.59
CA ILE A 6 10.61 -45.83 24.82
C ILE A 6 9.49 -44.83 25.09
N ALA A 7 8.71 -45.17 26.09
CA ALA A 7 7.78 -44.31 26.81
C ALA A 7 8.52 -43.66 27.98
N LEU A 8 8.29 -42.40 28.24
CA LEU A 8 8.48 -41.72 29.54
C LEU A 8 7.62 -40.44 29.51
N ALA A 9 6.52 -40.38 30.09
CA ALA A 9 6.05 -40.24 31.46
C ALA A 9 6.37 -38.86 32.08
N CYS A 10 5.24 -38.11 32.33
CA CYS A 10 4.93 -37.27 33.47
C CYS A 10 5.76 -36.00 33.76
N ALA A 11 5.07 -34.85 33.76
CA ALA A 11 4.90 -34.10 35.00
C ALA A 11 3.79 -33.01 34.85
N VAL A 12 2.73 -33.23 35.57
CA VAL A 12 1.66 -32.26 35.89
C VAL A 12 2.20 -31.30 36.95
N LEU A 13 2.12 -29.99 36.69
CA LEU A 13 2.17 -29.01 37.77
C LEU A 13 0.98 -28.06 37.61
N ALA A 14 -0.03 -28.33 38.41
CA ALA A 14 -1.11 -27.41 38.72
C ALA A 14 -0.56 -26.29 39.64
N ALA A 15 -0.74 -25.07 39.26
CA ALA A 15 -0.64 -23.93 40.15
C ALA A 15 -1.95 -23.14 40.08
N CYS A 16 -2.82 -23.38 41.04
CA CYS A 16 -3.94 -22.51 41.38
C CYS A 16 -3.38 -21.19 41.92
N GLY A 17 -3.81 -20.11 41.36
CA GLY A 17 -3.61 -18.75 41.90
C GLY A 17 -4.93 -18.01 41.86
N ASP A 18 -5.63 -18.02 43.02
CA ASP A 18 -6.77 -17.19 43.28
C ASP A 18 -6.36 -15.71 43.24
N ASN A 19 -7.03 -14.92 42.41
CA ASN A 19 -7.08 -13.49 42.63
C ASN A 19 -8.51 -12.99 42.44
N ALA A 20 -8.97 -12.39 43.49
CA ALA A 20 -10.30 -11.81 43.78
C ALA A 20 -10.71 -10.75 42.74
N PRO A 21 -12.02 -10.48 42.61
CA PRO A 21 -12.56 -9.50 41.68
C PRO A 21 -12.36 -8.07 42.22
N ALA A 22 -11.63 -7.27 41.45
CA ALA A 22 -11.60 -5.82 41.69
C ALA A 22 -12.91 -5.19 41.19
N LYS A 23 -13.61 -4.56 42.12
CA LYS A 23 -14.80 -3.73 41.95
C LYS A 23 -14.53 -2.58 40.98
N GLY A 24 -15.50 -2.38 40.09
CA GLY A 24 -16.06 -1.10 39.67
C GLY A 24 -15.08 -0.01 39.22
N ALA A 25 -14.98 0.17 37.90
CA ALA A 25 -14.78 1.49 37.32
C ALA A 25 -15.88 1.73 36.30
N GLU A 26 -16.77 2.65 36.65
CA GLU A 26 -17.79 3.20 35.76
C GLU A 26 -17.14 3.72 34.50
N ALA A 27 -17.54 3.15 33.39
CA ALA A 27 -17.20 3.70 32.07
C ALA A 27 -18.05 4.95 31.84
N THR A 28 -17.52 6.10 32.25
CA THR A 28 -18.04 7.40 31.82
C THR A 28 -17.87 7.48 30.30
N ALA A 29 -18.97 7.42 29.58
CA ALA A 29 -19.04 7.69 28.15
C ALA A 29 -18.54 9.13 27.91
N ARG A 30 -17.30 9.25 27.50
CA ARG A 30 -16.71 10.51 27.08
C ARG A 30 -17.20 10.79 25.65
N ALA A 31 -17.91 11.92 25.51
CA ALA A 31 -18.32 12.48 24.23
C ALA A 31 -17.14 12.50 23.23
N PRO A 32 -17.39 12.40 21.90
CA PRO A 32 -16.34 12.52 20.92
C PRO A 32 -15.77 13.93 20.98
N GLY A 33 -14.69 14.07 21.72
CA GLY A 33 -13.89 15.28 21.75
C GLY A 33 -13.31 15.51 20.37
N ASN A 34 -13.42 16.71 19.87
CA ASN A 34 -12.71 17.24 18.72
C ASN A 34 -11.27 16.73 18.78
N HIS A 35 -10.91 15.83 17.90
CA HIS A 35 -9.51 15.52 17.65
C HIS A 35 -8.87 16.75 17.04
N GLU A 36 -8.37 17.59 17.91
CA GLU A 36 -7.33 18.55 17.58
C GLU A 36 -6.19 17.72 16.98
N VAL A 37 -6.07 17.77 15.68
CA VAL A 37 -4.94 17.16 14.96
C VAL A 37 -3.73 17.96 15.42
N LEU A 38 -3.13 17.50 16.50
CA LEU A 38 -1.79 17.92 16.86
C LEU A 38 -0.93 17.66 15.64
N LEU A 39 -0.40 18.71 15.05
CA LEU A 39 0.67 18.70 14.07
C LEU A 39 1.92 18.08 14.73
N GLY A 40 1.78 16.80 15.10
CA GLY A 40 2.84 15.99 15.66
C GLY A 40 3.72 15.52 14.53
N SER A 41 4.97 15.87 14.61
CA SER A 41 6.14 15.27 13.97
C SER A 41 5.82 14.40 12.75
N THR A 42 6.19 14.85 11.56
CA THR A 42 6.10 14.13 10.28
C THR A 42 6.74 12.73 10.27
N GLN A 43 7.38 12.33 11.37
CA GLN A 43 8.06 11.03 11.52
C GLN A 43 7.10 9.84 11.67
N ASN A 44 5.83 10.04 12.04
CA ASN A 44 4.84 8.97 12.23
C ASN A 44 3.71 8.96 11.19
N MET A 45 3.78 9.77 10.16
CA MET A 45 2.82 9.69 9.06
C MET A 45 3.12 8.46 8.20
N PRO A 46 2.09 7.66 7.83
CA PRO A 46 2.29 6.55 6.90
C PRO A 46 2.85 7.09 5.59
N ASP A 47 3.81 6.37 5.02
CA ASP A 47 4.42 6.77 3.74
C ASP A 47 3.38 6.82 2.61
N TRP A 48 2.38 5.95 2.69
CA TRP A 48 1.34 5.78 1.70
C TRP A 48 0.00 6.34 2.16
N LEU A 49 -0.50 7.36 1.47
CA LEU A 49 -1.78 8.02 1.76
C LEU A 49 -2.82 7.63 0.73
N LEU A 50 -4.05 7.34 1.18
CA LEU A 50 -5.17 6.97 0.32
C LEU A 50 -5.62 8.18 -0.51
N ILE A 51 -5.69 8.02 -1.84
CA ILE A 51 -6.31 8.98 -2.76
C ILE A 51 -7.80 8.69 -2.92
N LEU A 52 -8.12 7.42 -3.26
CA LEU A 52 -9.50 6.99 -3.51
C LEU A 52 -9.66 5.48 -3.40
N ARG A 53 -10.94 5.08 -3.31
CA ARG A 53 -11.37 3.70 -3.48
C ARG A 53 -12.00 3.55 -4.87
N THR A 54 -11.70 2.45 -5.55
CA THR A 54 -12.32 2.13 -6.84
C THR A 54 -13.67 1.44 -6.64
N ASN A 55 -14.53 1.49 -7.65
CA ASN A 55 -15.83 0.80 -7.61
C ASN A 55 -15.70 -0.74 -7.53
N GLU A 56 -14.55 -1.27 -7.91
CA GLU A 56 -14.24 -2.70 -7.89
C GLU A 56 -13.60 -3.17 -6.56
N GLY A 57 -13.65 -2.34 -5.52
CA GLY A 57 -13.13 -2.64 -4.19
C GLY A 57 -11.62 -2.45 -4.03
N GLY A 58 -10.94 -1.91 -5.05
CA GLY A 58 -9.53 -1.57 -4.97
C GLY A 58 -9.28 -0.21 -4.30
N THR A 59 -8.00 0.11 -4.10
CA THR A 59 -7.56 1.40 -3.55
C THR A 59 -6.35 1.95 -4.28
N ILE A 60 -6.25 3.27 -4.36
CA ILE A 60 -5.08 3.97 -4.90
C ILE A 60 -4.49 4.84 -3.79
N HIS A 61 -3.22 4.63 -3.54
CA HIS A 61 -2.41 5.38 -2.56
C HIS A 61 -1.27 6.10 -3.27
N PHE A 62 -0.79 7.19 -2.70
CA PHE A 62 0.44 7.84 -3.13
C PHE A 62 1.45 7.88 -2.00
N ASN A 63 2.73 7.88 -2.35
CA ASN A 63 3.79 8.06 -1.38
C ASN A 63 4.19 9.53 -1.33
N GLN A 64 3.79 10.21 -0.26
CA GLN A 64 4.04 11.65 -0.10
C GLN A 64 5.54 12.01 -0.04
N ARG A 65 6.42 11.08 0.37
CA ARG A 65 7.86 11.31 0.46
C ARG A 65 8.56 11.24 -0.88
N THR A 66 7.89 10.69 -1.90
CA THR A 66 8.47 10.53 -3.23
C THR A 66 8.06 11.64 -4.20
N ILE A 67 7.26 12.59 -3.74
CA ILE A 67 6.85 13.70 -4.59
C ILE A 67 8.02 14.63 -4.79
N THR A 68 8.40 14.83 -6.05
CA THR A 68 9.38 15.85 -6.44
C THR A 68 8.76 16.80 -7.45
N ARG A 69 9.17 18.07 -7.40
CA ARG A 69 8.68 19.12 -8.30
C ARG A 69 9.85 19.93 -8.79
N GLU A 70 10.20 19.71 -10.05
CA GLU A 70 11.34 20.38 -10.68
C GLU A 70 11.04 20.74 -12.12
N ASN A 71 11.43 21.93 -12.55
CA ASN A 71 11.32 22.37 -13.93
C ASN A 71 9.92 22.22 -14.56
N GLY A 72 8.86 22.46 -13.77
CA GLY A 72 7.47 22.32 -14.23
C GLY A 72 6.98 20.87 -14.34
N MET A 73 7.77 19.92 -13.86
CA MET A 73 7.40 18.51 -13.77
C MET A 73 7.09 18.13 -12.33
N GLY A 74 6.12 17.22 -12.15
CA GLY A 74 5.80 16.59 -10.88
C GLY A 74 5.95 15.09 -10.98
N ASP A 75 6.82 14.50 -10.16
CA ASP A 75 6.98 13.04 -10.05
C ASP A 75 6.27 12.51 -8.81
N ILE A 76 5.66 11.34 -8.89
CA ILE A 76 4.93 10.72 -7.80
C ILE A 76 4.91 9.20 -7.96
N TRP A 77 5.10 8.47 -6.85
CA TRP A 77 4.84 7.04 -6.80
C TRP A 77 3.44 6.77 -6.28
N LEU A 78 2.73 5.91 -6.99
CA LEU A 78 1.43 5.37 -6.61
C LEU A 78 1.55 3.90 -6.25
N GLN A 79 0.69 3.45 -5.34
CA GLN A 79 0.45 2.04 -5.07
C GLN A 79 -1.03 1.75 -5.29
N VAL A 80 -1.29 0.84 -6.22
CA VAL A 80 -2.65 0.40 -6.58
C VAL A 80 -2.86 -0.98 -5.99
N HIS A 81 -3.87 -1.11 -5.13
CA HIS A 81 -4.39 -2.38 -4.69
C HIS A 81 -5.64 -2.69 -5.49
N TYR A 82 -5.65 -3.78 -6.19
CA TYR A 82 -6.81 -4.23 -6.96
C TYR A 82 -7.79 -4.99 -6.07
N GLY A 83 -9.08 -4.86 -6.32
CA GLY A 83 -10.11 -5.63 -5.63
C GLY A 83 -10.16 -7.10 -6.03
N HIS A 84 -9.42 -7.48 -7.07
CA HIS A 84 -9.31 -8.83 -7.58
C HIS A 84 -7.94 -9.07 -8.20
N GLN A 85 -7.56 -10.32 -8.32
CA GLN A 85 -6.26 -10.74 -8.82
C GLN A 85 -6.06 -10.33 -10.29
N GLN A 86 -4.91 -9.76 -10.58
CA GLN A 86 -4.45 -9.38 -11.91
C GLN A 86 -3.42 -10.39 -12.45
N LEU A 87 -3.22 -10.38 -13.76
CA LEU A 87 -2.23 -11.20 -14.44
C LEU A 87 -1.21 -10.30 -15.14
N TRP A 88 0.06 -10.55 -14.87
CA TRP A 88 1.17 -9.99 -15.62
C TRP A 88 1.80 -11.09 -16.46
N GLN A 89 1.85 -10.88 -17.79
CA GLN A 89 2.50 -11.81 -18.71
C GLN A 89 3.74 -11.15 -19.29
N THR A 90 4.82 -11.88 -19.29
CA THR A 90 6.07 -11.48 -19.96
C THR A 90 6.66 -12.66 -20.69
N SER A 91 7.20 -12.38 -21.87
CA SER A 91 7.92 -13.36 -22.70
C SER A 91 9.38 -12.97 -22.75
N SER A 92 10.25 -13.88 -22.36
CA SER A 92 11.70 -13.73 -22.46
C SER A 92 12.30 -14.94 -23.16
N GLY A 93 12.73 -14.77 -24.42
CA GLY A 93 13.14 -15.86 -25.27
C GLY A 93 12.00 -16.86 -25.49
N ASN A 94 12.23 -18.13 -25.17
CA ASN A 94 11.24 -19.22 -25.29
C ASN A 94 10.43 -19.48 -24.03
N ARG A 95 10.44 -18.56 -23.06
CA ARG A 95 9.73 -18.73 -21.79
C ARG A 95 8.70 -17.63 -21.60
N ASP A 96 7.45 -18.05 -21.46
CA ASP A 96 6.36 -17.20 -21.02
C ASP A 96 6.22 -17.35 -19.51
N THR A 97 6.24 -16.24 -18.83
CA THR A 97 6.02 -16.19 -17.38
C THR A 97 4.75 -15.42 -17.09
N THR A 98 3.87 -16.03 -16.30
CA THR A 98 2.65 -15.39 -15.81
C THR A 98 2.77 -15.18 -14.30
N ILE A 99 2.67 -13.93 -13.87
CA ILE A 99 2.67 -13.55 -12.46
C ILE A 99 1.26 -13.11 -12.09
N ARG A 100 0.72 -13.68 -11.02
CA ARG A 100 -0.54 -13.25 -10.43
C ARG A 100 -0.24 -12.24 -9.33
N TYR A 101 -0.93 -11.11 -9.33
CA TYR A 101 -0.70 -10.03 -8.38
C TYR A 101 -1.98 -9.28 -8.02
N GLU A 102 -1.98 -8.57 -6.93
CA GLU A 102 -3.07 -7.71 -6.48
C GLU A 102 -2.58 -6.29 -6.20
N VAL A 103 -1.26 -6.10 -6.18
CA VAL A 103 -0.65 -4.81 -5.89
C VAL A 103 0.39 -4.47 -6.95
N GLU A 104 0.34 -3.23 -7.42
CA GLU A 104 1.40 -2.67 -8.26
C GLU A 104 1.81 -1.28 -7.77
N ARG A 105 3.04 -0.91 -8.07
CA ARG A 105 3.54 0.46 -7.91
C ARG A 105 3.80 1.06 -9.27
N LEU A 106 3.42 2.32 -9.42
CA LEU A 106 3.53 3.08 -10.66
C LEU A 106 4.26 4.39 -10.37
N HIS A 107 5.34 4.66 -11.09
CA HIS A 107 5.99 5.95 -11.09
C HIS A 107 5.39 6.79 -12.21
N TYR A 108 4.69 7.85 -11.83
CA TYR A 108 4.12 8.82 -12.76
C TYR A 108 4.97 10.08 -12.79
N ARG A 109 5.12 10.62 -13.99
CA ARG A 109 5.62 11.97 -14.21
C ARG A 109 4.56 12.79 -14.91
N PHE A 110 4.31 13.98 -14.37
CA PHE A 110 3.37 14.94 -14.91
C PHE A 110 4.11 16.16 -15.46
N ASN A 111 3.68 16.65 -16.62
CA ASN A 111 3.98 17.98 -17.06
C ASN A 111 2.88 18.90 -16.52
N CYS A 112 3.21 19.74 -15.53
CA CYS A 112 2.24 20.55 -14.81
C CYS A 112 1.65 21.68 -15.64
N SER A 113 2.36 22.15 -16.66
CA SER A 113 1.85 23.23 -17.55
C SER A 113 0.97 22.72 -18.67
N SER A 114 1.24 21.57 -19.24
CA SER A 114 0.40 20.95 -20.30
C SER A 114 -0.61 19.95 -19.74
N GLU A 115 -0.59 19.69 -18.43
CA GLU A 115 -1.46 18.72 -17.75
C GLU A 115 -1.41 17.32 -18.36
N GLN A 116 -0.25 16.93 -18.84
CA GLN A 116 -0.01 15.62 -19.40
C GLN A 116 0.74 14.72 -18.43
N PHE A 117 0.59 13.42 -18.58
CA PHE A 117 1.32 12.45 -17.77
C PHE A 117 1.93 11.33 -18.60
N VAL A 118 2.93 10.68 -18.01
CA VAL A 118 3.56 9.48 -18.51
C VAL A 118 3.84 8.51 -17.36
N VAL A 119 3.74 7.22 -17.61
CA VAL A 119 4.21 6.18 -16.68
C VAL A 119 5.69 5.93 -16.98
N VAL A 120 6.54 6.24 -16.01
CA VAL A 120 8.01 6.09 -16.11
C VAL A 120 8.43 4.66 -15.78
N GLU A 121 7.85 4.12 -14.72
CA GLU A 121 8.17 2.78 -14.22
C GLU A 121 6.94 2.08 -13.66
N ARG A 122 6.90 0.76 -13.79
CA ARG A 122 5.89 -0.11 -13.22
C ARG A 122 6.55 -1.26 -12.48
N GLN A 123 6.12 -1.51 -11.26
CA GLN A 123 6.56 -2.60 -10.42
C GLN A 123 5.36 -3.46 -10.04
N ILE A 124 5.44 -4.75 -10.31
CA ILE A 124 4.46 -5.74 -9.87
C ILE A 124 4.93 -6.30 -8.54
N LEU A 125 4.07 -6.25 -7.54
CA LEU A 125 4.41 -6.76 -6.21
C LEU A 125 3.82 -8.15 -6.02
N GLY A 126 4.66 -9.04 -5.52
CA GLY A 126 4.27 -10.37 -5.06
C GLY A 126 3.90 -10.36 -3.57
N ALA A 127 3.83 -11.56 -2.99
CA ALA A 127 3.64 -11.72 -1.55
C ALA A 127 4.73 -10.96 -0.78
N ASN A 128 4.36 -10.40 0.39
CA ASN A 128 5.25 -9.61 1.25
C ASN A 128 5.82 -8.33 0.59
N GLU A 129 5.10 -7.77 -0.38
CA GLU A 129 5.48 -6.54 -1.09
C GLU A 129 6.83 -6.59 -1.81
N GLN A 130 7.35 -7.77 -2.08
CA GLN A 130 8.56 -7.93 -2.86
C GLN A 130 8.28 -7.66 -4.34
N ILE A 131 9.23 -7.01 -5.02
CA ILE A 131 9.11 -6.76 -6.45
C ILE A 131 9.27 -8.08 -7.20
N ALA A 132 8.17 -8.57 -7.78
CA ALA A 132 8.13 -9.79 -8.59
C ALA A 132 8.47 -9.53 -10.06
N ALA A 133 8.13 -8.35 -10.57
CA ALA A 133 8.50 -7.90 -11.91
C ALA A 133 8.59 -6.37 -11.96
N ARG A 134 9.40 -5.88 -12.91
CA ARG A 134 9.58 -4.45 -13.19
C ARG A 134 9.66 -4.25 -14.69
N ASN A 135 9.05 -3.17 -15.17
CA ASN A 135 9.29 -2.68 -16.52
C ASN A 135 9.25 -1.16 -16.59
N GLU A 136 9.87 -0.65 -17.62
CA GLU A 136 9.81 0.76 -18.01
C GLU A 136 8.99 0.84 -19.29
N PRO A 137 7.70 1.23 -19.21
CA PRO A 137 6.85 1.33 -20.38
C PRO A 137 7.38 2.37 -21.36
N ARG A 138 7.05 2.21 -22.64
CA ARG A 138 7.34 3.26 -23.62
C ARG A 138 6.70 4.58 -23.12
N GLN A 139 7.52 5.60 -22.97
CA GLN A 139 7.08 6.90 -22.47
C GLN A 139 6.26 7.61 -23.55
N ILE A 140 4.94 7.56 -23.40
CA ILE A 140 4.00 8.24 -24.27
C ILE A 140 3.20 9.20 -23.39
N TRP A 141 3.36 10.49 -23.63
CA TRP A 141 2.60 11.52 -22.94
C TRP A 141 1.12 11.43 -23.31
N ARG A 142 0.27 11.55 -22.31
CA ARG A 142 -1.19 11.48 -22.43
C ARG A 142 -1.80 12.64 -21.68
N ASP A 143 -2.87 13.19 -22.22
CA ASP A 143 -3.62 14.23 -21.54
C ASP A 143 -4.27 13.69 -20.28
N THR A 144 -4.25 14.48 -19.21
CA THR A 144 -4.91 14.11 -17.97
C THR A 144 -6.40 14.41 -18.12
N PRO A 145 -7.30 13.44 -17.88
CA PRO A 145 -8.75 13.69 -17.88
C PRO A 145 -9.13 14.79 -16.89
N ASP A 146 -10.18 15.53 -17.19
CA ASP A 146 -10.66 16.64 -16.35
C ASP A 146 -11.18 16.18 -14.99
N GLU A 147 -11.55 14.91 -14.88
CA GLU A 147 -12.13 14.32 -13.68
C GLU A 147 -11.48 12.98 -13.33
N GLY A 148 -11.74 12.49 -12.12
CA GLY A 148 -11.37 11.17 -11.65
C GLY A 148 -9.99 11.09 -10.99
N ALA A 149 -9.45 9.88 -10.95
CA ALA A 149 -8.20 9.57 -10.25
C ALA A 149 -7.00 10.35 -10.81
N ALA A 150 -6.86 10.37 -12.14
CA ALA A 150 -5.71 11.00 -12.79
C ALA A 150 -5.64 12.51 -12.50
N ARG A 151 -6.77 13.20 -12.49
CA ARG A 151 -6.84 14.64 -12.13
C ARG A 151 -6.43 14.88 -10.68
N ARG A 152 -6.89 14.05 -9.75
CA ARG A 152 -6.49 14.16 -8.33
C ARG A 152 -5.00 13.92 -8.15
N ILE A 153 -4.45 12.94 -8.86
CA ILE A 153 -3.02 12.61 -8.80
C ILE A 153 -2.19 13.76 -9.38
N LEU A 154 -2.60 14.34 -10.51
CA LEU A 154 -1.96 15.53 -11.09
C LEU A 154 -1.94 16.69 -10.09
N THR A 155 -3.08 16.98 -9.45
CA THR A 155 -3.17 18.05 -8.44
C THR A 155 -2.18 17.81 -7.31
N ILE A 156 -2.10 16.57 -6.78
CA ILE A 156 -1.16 16.21 -5.73
C ILE A 156 0.29 16.35 -6.21
N ALA A 157 0.60 15.84 -7.40
CA ALA A 157 1.96 15.86 -7.93
C ALA A 157 2.45 17.28 -8.24
N CYS A 158 1.59 18.13 -8.81
CA CYS A 158 1.96 19.47 -9.29
C CYS A 158 1.79 20.57 -8.24
N HIS A 159 0.74 20.50 -7.42
CA HIS A 159 0.36 21.63 -6.54
C HIS A 159 0.47 21.29 -5.04
N GLY A 160 0.57 20.03 -4.70
CA GLY A 160 0.57 19.57 -3.31
C GLY A 160 -0.83 19.20 -2.81
N THR A 161 -0.91 18.79 -1.56
CA THR A 161 -2.16 18.45 -0.84
C THR A 161 -2.66 19.63 -0.04
#